data_f2af1985441c08c9e6a9b24833ed2fc6
#
_entry.id   f2af1985441c08c9e6a9b24833ed2fc6
#
_cell.length_a   1.000
_cell.length_b   1.000
_cell.length_c   1.000
_cell.angle_alpha   90.00
_cell.angle_beta   90.00
_cell.angle_gamma   90.00
#
_symmetry.space_group_name_H-M   'P 1'
#
loop_
_entity.id
_entity.type
_entity.pdbx_description
1 polymer ?
#
loop_
_entity_poly.entity_id
_entity_poly.type
_entity_poly.pdbx_seq_one_letter_code
_entity_poly.pdbx_strand_id
1 'polypeptide(L)'
;MIRTKSFLIGLVCMAIAAACAPKASFTEEALDYCLAQTERSLDQLKPYDFMMSPRNIAPGDSVWHQRPVCKELWTEGFWPGILWYAYEYSKDESILEAAKGYTEVLEFLSKMPAYDHDLGFVMFCSYGNGYRLTGDERYKEIILATADRLAELYNPAVGTILSWPREVPAFGGHNTIMDNMINLEMLFWAAENGGRPELRDIAIAHADTTMKYHFREDGSCYHVAVYDAVTGEFMRGCTHQGYADDTMWARGQSWAIYGYTMCYRFTKDPRYLEHACKVTDVYLKGLPEDMVPYWDFNDPMIPQASKDASAAAVVASALIELSGYVEGDKGAGYLADAKAMLQSLHDNYRSKDLNPSFLLHSTGHRPAGSEIDYSIIYADYYYIEALLRLGRL
;
A
#
# COMPACT_ATOMS: atom_id res chain seq x y z
N MET A 1 6.06 21.62 91.09
CA MET A 1 5.38 22.26 89.95
C MET A 1 6.13 21.85 88.68
N ILE A 2 5.66 20.82 88.03
CA ILE A 2 6.25 20.30 86.81
C ILE A 2 5.26 20.59 85.65
N ARG A 3 5.66 21.42 84.68
CA ARG A 3 4.86 21.77 83.49
C ARG A 3 5.16 20.74 82.38
N THR A 4 4.18 19.94 82.04
CA THR A 4 4.17 19.06 80.84
C THR A 4 3.85 19.89 79.61
N LYS A 5 4.76 19.88 78.61
CA LYS A 5 4.54 20.43 77.32
C LYS A 5 4.00 19.29 76.38
N SER A 6 2.78 19.47 75.93
CA SER A 6 2.21 18.59 74.86
C SER A 6 2.74 19.00 73.52
N PHE A 7 3.36 18.08 72.80
CA PHE A 7 3.72 18.20 71.36
C PHE A 7 2.57 17.68 70.51
N LEU A 8 1.96 18.57 69.75
CA LEU A 8 1.01 18.20 68.70
C LEU A 8 1.81 17.87 67.41
N ILE A 9 1.80 16.60 66.98
CA ILE A 9 2.35 16.18 65.67
C ILE A 9 1.21 16.29 64.65
N GLY A 10 1.31 17.30 63.79
CA GLY A 10 0.42 17.46 62.65
C GLY A 10 0.80 16.49 61.55
N LEU A 11 -0.08 15.54 61.28
CA LEU A 11 0.02 14.62 60.11
C LEU A 11 -0.40 15.41 58.87
N VAL A 12 0.56 15.76 57.99
CA VAL A 12 0.27 16.32 56.67
C VAL A 12 0.05 15.15 55.74
N CYS A 13 -1.21 14.86 55.39
CA CYS A 13 -1.56 13.96 54.29
C CYS A 13 -1.26 14.64 52.95
N MET A 14 -0.14 14.31 52.31
CA MET A 14 0.09 14.60 50.91
C MET A 14 -0.81 13.68 50.07
N ALA A 15 -1.89 14.23 49.54
CA ALA A 15 -2.65 13.61 48.48
C ALA A 15 -1.82 13.67 47.19
N ILE A 16 -1.21 12.54 46.78
CA ILE A 16 -0.60 12.37 45.46
C ILE A 16 -1.77 12.30 44.49
N ALA A 17 -2.05 13.40 43.80
CA ALA A 17 -2.90 13.39 42.61
C ALA A 17 -2.14 12.60 41.53
N ALA A 18 -2.49 11.34 41.35
CA ALA A 18 -2.11 10.61 40.13
C ALA A 18 -2.76 11.35 38.96
N ALA A 19 -1.97 12.18 38.28
CA ALA A 19 -2.39 12.74 36.99
C ALA A 19 -2.58 11.54 36.07
N CYS A 20 -3.84 11.21 35.69
CA CYS A 20 -4.12 10.31 34.63
C CYS A 20 -3.46 10.92 33.36
N ALA A 21 -2.42 10.26 32.82
CA ALA A 21 -1.91 10.58 31.51
C ALA A 21 -3.10 10.52 30.51
N PRO A 22 -3.22 11.47 29.58
CA PRO A 22 -4.25 11.39 28.57
C PRO A 22 -4.15 10.03 27.86
N LYS A 23 -5.29 9.37 27.66
CA LYS A 23 -5.33 8.09 26.93
C LYS A 23 -4.80 8.34 25.52
N ALA A 24 -3.83 7.52 25.06
CA ALA A 24 -3.31 7.59 23.70
C ALA A 24 -4.46 7.56 22.69
N SER A 25 -4.32 8.31 21.60
CA SER A 25 -5.29 8.26 20.50
C SER A 25 -5.23 6.88 19.85
N PHE A 26 -6.30 6.49 19.14
CA PHE A 26 -6.32 5.26 18.34
C PHE A 26 -5.09 5.17 17.41
N THR A 27 -4.76 6.28 16.76
CA THR A 27 -3.65 6.35 15.79
C THR A 27 -2.30 6.13 16.47
N GLU A 28 -2.08 6.72 17.65
CA GLU A 28 -0.85 6.50 18.44
C GLU A 28 -0.74 5.05 18.88
N GLU A 29 -1.80 4.45 19.45
CA GLU A 29 -1.81 3.04 19.86
C GLU A 29 -1.49 2.11 18.69
N ALA A 30 -2.08 2.37 17.50
CA ALA A 30 -1.87 1.56 16.34
C ALA A 30 -0.47 1.71 15.73
N LEU A 31 0.11 2.92 15.77
CA LEU A 31 1.49 3.17 15.32
C LEU A 31 2.52 2.57 16.28
N ASP A 32 2.30 2.65 17.60
CA ASP A 32 3.16 1.98 18.58
C ASP A 32 3.16 0.46 18.37
N TYR A 33 1.99 -0.13 18.07
CA TYR A 33 1.90 -1.53 17.70
C TYR A 33 2.70 -1.84 16.43
N CYS A 34 2.56 -1.03 15.37
CA CYS A 34 3.34 -1.23 14.13
C CYS A 34 4.85 -1.13 14.40
N LEU A 35 5.29 -0.18 15.22
CA LEU A 35 6.69 -0.02 15.60
C LEU A 35 7.23 -1.28 16.31
N ALA A 36 6.52 -1.77 17.32
CA ALA A 36 6.91 -2.98 18.04
C ALA A 36 7.00 -4.22 17.12
N GLN A 37 6.07 -4.37 16.18
CA GLN A 37 6.12 -5.46 15.20
C GLN A 37 7.26 -5.29 14.18
N THR A 38 7.57 -4.04 13.80
CA THR A 38 8.73 -3.73 12.94
C THR A 38 10.03 -4.15 13.63
N GLU A 39 10.21 -3.85 14.90
CA GLU A 39 11.38 -4.25 15.69
C GLU A 39 11.50 -5.78 15.77
N ARG A 40 10.39 -6.49 16.02
CA ARG A 40 10.36 -7.97 16.01
C ARG A 40 10.75 -8.54 14.63
N SER A 41 10.28 -7.92 13.56
CA SER A 41 10.65 -8.31 12.19
C SER A 41 12.13 -8.08 11.93
N LEU A 42 12.69 -6.93 12.33
CA LEU A 42 14.12 -6.63 12.22
C LEU A 42 14.97 -7.66 12.95
N ASP A 43 14.56 -8.09 14.15
CA ASP A 43 15.29 -9.10 14.91
C ASP A 43 15.35 -10.45 14.19
N GLN A 44 14.29 -10.83 13.47
CA GLN A 44 14.31 -12.05 12.64
C GLN A 44 15.19 -11.91 11.39
N LEU A 45 15.29 -10.71 10.82
CA LEU A 45 15.95 -10.47 9.53
C LEU A 45 17.44 -10.13 9.65
N LYS A 46 17.94 -9.78 10.83
CA LYS A 46 19.36 -9.42 11.09
C LYS A 46 20.41 -10.34 10.48
N PRO A 47 20.21 -11.69 10.40
CA PRO A 47 21.23 -12.58 9.87
C PRO A 47 21.48 -12.48 8.36
N TYR A 48 20.69 -11.73 7.60
CA TYR A 48 20.63 -11.81 6.13
C TYR A 48 21.26 -10.63 5.38
N ASP A 49 21.94 -9.72 6.05
CA ASP A 49 22.72 -8.61 5.46
C ASP A 49 21.97 -7.84 4.35
N PHE A 50 20.67 -7.54 4.57
CA PHE A 50 19.78 -6.81 3.66
C PHE A 50 19.42 -7.52 2.34
N MET A 51 20.06 -8.63 1.98
CA MET A 51 19.84 -9.35 0.72
C MET A 51 18.63 -10.30 0.75
N MET A 52 17.93 -10.38 1.89
CA MET A 52 16.72 -11.18 2.04
C MET A 52 15.54 -10.29 2.36
N SER A 53 14.48 -10.37 1.55
CA SER A 53 13.25 -9.58 1.73
C SER A 53 12.14 -10.45 2.34
N PRO A 54 11.43 -9.96 3.38
CA PRO A 54 10.26 -10.64 3.91
C PRO A 54 9.09 -10.53 2.93
N ARG A 55 8.40 -11.66 2.71
CA ARG A 55 7.26 -11.73 1.78
C ARG A 55 5.94 -11.93 2.48
N ASN A 56 5.82 -13.02 3.22
CA ASN A 56 4.59 -13.46 3.86
C ASN A 56 4.87 -14.38 5.05
N ILE A 57 3.83 -14.64 5.85
CA ILE A 57 3.82 -15.65 6.90
C ILE A 57 2.56 -16.50 6.71
N ALA A 58 2.74 -17.83 6.60
CA ALA A 58 1.62 -18.73 6.42
C ALA A 58 0.77 -18.86 7.70
N PRO A 59 -0.51 -19.22 7.59
CA PRO A 59 -1.34 -19.51 8.77
C PRO A 59 -0.70 -20.55 9.67
N GLY A 60 -0.51 -20.21 10.94
CA GLY A 60 0.14 -21.08 11.94
C GLY A 60 1.65 -20.94 12.03
N ASP A 61 2.29 -20.24 11.11
CA ASP A 61 3.72 -19.92 11.21
C ASP A 61 3.93 -18.62 12.02
N SER A 62 5.16 -18.49 12.56
CA SER A 62 5.57 -17.36 13.40
C SER A 62 6.77 -16.57 12.84
N VAL A 63 7.23 -16.91 11.65
CA VAL A 63 8.42 -16.33 11.02
C VAL A 63 8.14 -15.93 9.58
N TRP A 64 8.79 -14.84 9.13
CA TRP A 64 8.72 -14.41 7.74
C TRP A 64 9.31 -15.44 6.79
N HIS A 65 8.53 -15.85 5.79
CA HIS A 65 9.07 -16.44 4.59
C HIS A 65 9.81 -15.37 3.82
N GLN A 66 11.10 -15.57 3.63
CA GLN A 66 12.01 -14.61 3.02
C GLN A 66 12.45 -15.09 1.64
N ARG A 67 12.74 -14.13 0.76
CA ARG A 67 13.27 -14.41 -0.58
C ARG A 67 14.53 -13.58 -0.82
N PRO A 68 15.53 -14.11 -1.56
CA PRO A 68 16.65 -13.30 -2.02
C PRO A 68 16.14 -12.15 -2.89
N VAL A 69 16.67 -10.95 -2.65
CA VAL A 69 16.37 -9.76 -3.46
C VAL A 69 16.73 -10.04 -4.93
N CYS A 70 15.77 -9.87 -5.83
CA CYS A 70 15.95 -10.08 -7.26
C CYS A 70 14.99 -9.21 -8.10
N LYS A 71 15.21 -9.14 -9.41
CA LYS A 71 14.40 -8.32 -10.34
C LYS A 71 12.96 -8.83 -10.54
N GLU A 72 12.67 -10.05 -10.14
CA GLU A 72 11.42 -10.76 -10.46
C GLU A 72 10.36 -10.62 -9.36
N LEU A 73 10.71 -9.96 -8.23
CA LEU A 73 9.84 -9.84 -7.09
C LEU A 73 9.37 -8.39 -6.93
N TRP A 74 8.08 -8.19 -7.03
CA TRP A 74 7.45 -6.85 -6.94
C TRP A 74 7.29 -6.31 -5.51
N THR A 75 7.55 -7.13 -4.51
CA THR A 75 7.29 -6.79 -3.10
C THR A 75 8.49 -6.26 -2.35
N GLU A 76 9.68 -6.24 -2.94
CA GLU A 76 10.93 -5.87 -2.27
C GLU A 76 10.93 -4.43 -1.73
N GLY A 77 10.15 -3.54 -2.33
CA GLY A 77 10.05 -2.15 -1.90
C GLY A 77 9.25 -1.93 -0.62
N PHE A 78 8.36 -2.86 -0.25
CA PHE A 78 7.45 -2.64 0.88
C PHE A 78 8.15 -2.74 2.23
N TRP A 79 9.08 -3.69 2.41
CA TRP A 79 9.81 -3.78 3.66
C TRP A 79 10.66 -2.54 3.96
N PRO A 80 11.54 -2.06 3.09
CA PRO A 80 12.19 -0.79 3.32
C PRO A 80 11.20 0.37 3.47
N GLY A 81 10.07 0.36 2.75
CA GLY A 81 9.01 1.33 2.92
C GLY A 81 8.41 1.35 4.32
N ILE A 82 8.14 0.19 4.92
CA ILE A 82 7.71 0.05 6.32
C ILE A 82 8.76 0.64 7.27
N LEU A 83 10.04 0.35 7.03
CA LEU A 83 11.13 0.89 7.86
C LEU A 83 11.22 2.42 7.76
N TRP A 84 11.02 2.99 6.56
CA TRP A 84 10.95 4.44 6.41
C TRP A 84 9.76 5.06 7.17
N TYR A 85 8.60 4.44 7.16
CA TYR A 85 7.44 4.90 7.92
C TYR A 85 7.64 4.72 9.44
N ALA A 86 8.23 3.61 9.87
CA ALA A 86 8.58 3.40 11.27
C ALA A 86 9.61 4.44 11.77
N TYR A 87 10.62 4.76 10.94
CA TYR A 87 11.55 5.86 11.22
C TYR A 87 10.85 7.22 11.25
N GLU A 88 9.92 7.48 10.33
CA GLU A 88 9.16 8.74 10.32
C GLU A 88 8.41 8.96 11.64
N TYR A 89 7.87 7.89 12.20
CA TYR A 89 7.16 7.93 13.48
C TYR A 89 8.10 8.00 14.69
N SER A 90 9.06 7.08 14.79
CA SER A 90 9.90 6.90 15.99
C SER A 90 11.10 7.81 16.07
N LYS A 91 11.67 8.22 14.92
CA LYS A 91 12.98 8.89 14.78
C LYS A 91 14.15 8.04 15.32
N ASP A 92 13.99 6.72 15.38
CA ASP A 92 15.04 5.80 15.83
C ASP A 92 16.12 5.63 14.76
N GLU A 93 17.37 5.95 15.10
CA GLU A 93 18.52 5.87 14.18
C GLU A 93 18.83 4.43 13.75
N SER A 94 18.54 3.44 14.56
CA SER A 94 18.75 2.03 14.17
C SER A 94 17.79 1.59 13.08
N ILE A 95 16.54 2.08 13.12
CA ILE A 95 15.54 1.86 12.07
C ILE A 95 15.95 2.63 10.79
N LEU A 96 16.47 3.85 10.92
CA LEU A 96 16.99 4.62 9.79
C LEU A 96 18.09 3.85 9.04
N GLU A 97 19.07 3.32 9.77
CA GLU A 97 20.16 2.56 9.16
C GLU A 97 19.66 1.27 8.48
N ALA A 98 18.70 0.58 9.08
CA ALA A 98 18.05 -0.56 8.45
C ALA A 98 17.27 -0.16 7.18
N ALA A 99 16.51 0.95 7.23
CA ALA A 99 15.77 1.47 6.08
C ALA A 99 16.69 1.78 4.90
N LYS A 100 17.83 2.43 5.16
CA LYS A 100 18.86 2.69 4.14
C LYS A 100 19.42 1.38 3.58
N GLY A 101 19.83 0.44 4.43
CA GLY A 101 20.44 -0.81 4.00
C GLY A 101 19.50 -1.62 3.09
N TYR A 102 18.24 -1.81 3.49
CA TYR A 102 17.23 -2.50 2.66
C TYR A 102 16.80 -1.73 1.41
N THR A 103 16.93 -0.40 1.39
CA THR A 103 16.68 0.42 0.21
C THR A 103 17.82 0.30 -0.79
N GLU A 104 19.07 0.46 -0.35
CA GLU A 104 20.24 0.59 -1.24
C GLU A 104 20.56 -0.70 -2.00
N VAL A 105 20.22 -1.87 -1.49
CA VAL A 105 20.38 -3.14 -2.23
C VAL A 105 19.51 -3.22 -3.48
N LEU A 106 18.49 -2.38 -3.62
CA LEU A 106 17.60 -2.33 -4.78
C LEU A 106 18.12 -1.44 -5.93
N GLU A 107 19.24 -0.72 -5.74
CA GLU A 107 19.79 0.21 -6.73
C GLU A 107 20.01 -0.42 -8.11
N PHE A 108 20.33 -1.73 -8.16
CA PHE A 108 20.58 -2.45 -9.42
C PHE A 108 19.42 -2.37 -10.41
N LEU A 109 18.18 -2.24 -9.91
CA LEU A 109 16.98 -2.15 -10.74
C LEU A 109 16.97 -0.89 -11.62
N SER A 110 17.59 0.20 -11.18
CA SER A 110 17.71 1.43 -11.98
C SER A 110 18.68 1.28 -13.17
N LYS A 111 19.54 0.25 -13.15
CA LYS A 111 20.66 0.04 -14.10
C LYS A 111 20.37 -1.04 -15.13
N MET A 112 19.22 -1.69 -15.06
CA MET A 112 18.87 -2.78 -15.96
C MET A 112 17.51 -2.53 -16.63
N PRO A 113 17.20 -3.20 -17.76
CA PRO A 113 15.87 -3.13 -18.36
C PRO A 113 14.80 -3.56 -17.36
N ALA A 114 13.63 -2.93 -17.43
CA ALA A 114 12.49 -3.32 -16.62
C ALA A 114 12.12 -4.78 -16.89
N TYR A 115 12.01 -5.57 -15.82
CA TYR A 115 11.53 -6.95 -15.92
C TYR A 115 10.01 -6.98 -16.17
N ASP A 116 9.28 -6.11 -15.47
CA ASP A 116 7.87 -5.82 -15.65
C ASP A 116 7.54 -4.41 -15.10
N HIS A 117 6.24 -4.11 -14.97
CA HIS A 117 5.75 -2.80 -14.57
C HIS A 117 5.96 -2.45 -13.09
N ASP A 118 6.32 -3.39 -12.22
CA ASP A 118 6.29 -3.22 -10.76
C ASP A 118 7.43 -2.36 -10.19
N LEU A 119 8.23 -1.73 -11.05
CA LEU A 119 9.32 -0.85 -10.62
C LEU A 119 8.85 0.30 -9.71
N GLY A 120 7.63 0.82 -9.94
CA GLY A 120 7.06 1.85 -9.08
C GLY A 120 6.81 1.34 -7.65
N PHE A 121 6.23 0.14 -7.48
CA PHE A 121 6.06 -0.48 -6.17
C PHE A 121 7.39 -0.68 -5.46
N VAL A 122 8.41 -1.18 -6.18
CA VAL A 122 9.70 -1.48 -5.57
C VAL A 122 10.44 -0.19 -5.21
N MET A 123 10.59 0.71 -6.18
CA MET A 123 11.50 1.84 -6.04
C MET A 123 10.86 3.06 -5.38
N PHE A 124 9.57 3.30 -5.60
CA PHE A 124 8.94 4.48 -5.01
C PHE A 124 8.51 4.25 -3.56
N CYS A 125 8.13 3.02 -3.18
CA CYS A 125 7.90 2.68 -1.77
C CYS A 125 9.21 2.72 -0.95
N SER A 126 10.36 2.37 -1.54
CA SER A 126 11.67 2.38 -0.89
C SER A 126 12.39 3.74 -1.04
N TYR A 127 12.99 3.97 -2.18
CA TYR A 127 13.74 5.20 -2.49
C TYR A 127 12.88 6.47 -2.42
N GLY A 128 11.61 6.40 -2.82
CA GLY A 128 10.69 7.53 -2.74
C GLY A 128 10.48 8.01 -1.31
N ASN A 129 10.19 7.09 -0.38
CA ASN A 129 10.10 7.41 1.04
C ASN A 129 11.44 7.85 1.62
N GLY A 130 12.54 7.21 1.21
CA GLY A 130 13.88 7.59 1.61
C GLY A 130 14.22 9.03 1.20
N TYR A 131 14.00 9.40 -0.06
CA TYR A 131 14.19 10.78 -0.54
C TYR A 131 13.32 11.78 0.20
N ARG A 132 12.04 11.48 0.38
CA ARG A 132 11.09 12.34 1.09
C ARG A 132 11.54 12.67 2.51
N LEU A 133 12.18 11.73 3.20
CA LEU A 133 12.59 11.88 4.61
C LEU A 133 14.00 12.39 4.79
N THR A 134 14.90 12.17 3.84
CA THR A 134 16.33 12.53 3.96
C THR A 134 16.75 13.67 3.05
N GLY A 135 16.08 13.86 1.91
CA GLY A 135 16.54 14.77 0.86
C GLY A 135 17.82 14.31 0.16
N ASP A 136 18.17 13.02 0.23
CA ASP A 136 19.37 12.49 -0.42
C ASP A 136 19.23 12.52 -1.94
N GLU A 137 19.99 13.40 -2.60
CA GLU A 137 19.95 13.58 -4.06
C GLU A 137 20.34 12.31 -4.84
N ARG A 138 21.14 11.41 -4.27
CA ARG A 138 21.43 10.11 -4.89
C ARG A 138 20.16 9.28 -5.02
N TYR A 139 19.28 9.31 -4.03
CA TYR A 139 18.00 8.59 -4.10
C TYR A 139 17.11 9.15 -5.21
N LYS A 140 17.09 10.47 -5.37
CA LYS A 140 16.39 11.13 -6.48
C LYS A 140 16.94 10.67 -7.84
N GLU A 141 18.25 10.66 -8.03
CA GLU A 141 18.90 10.21 -9.28
C GLU A 141 18.50 8.77 -9.62
N ILE A 142 18.45 7.88 -8.63
CA ILE A 142 18.04 6.48 -8.78
C ILE A 142 16.56 6.39 -9.19
N ILE A 143 15.68 7.16 -8.57
CA ILE A 143 14.24 7.20 -8.92
C ILE A 143 14.08 7.68 -10.38
N LEU A 144 14.75 8.76 -10.78
CA LEU A 144 14.69 9.29 -12.15
C LEU A 144 15.14 8.25 -13.18
N ALA A 145 16.27 7.59 -12.92
CA ALA A 145 16.78 6.52 -13.80
C ALA A 145 15.78 5.34 -13.89
N THR A 146 15.12 4.98 -12.77
CA THR A 146 14.13 3.90 -12.76
C THR A 146 12.85 4.27 -13.48
N ALA A 147 12.40 5.53 -13.37
CA ALA A 147 11.25 6.03 -14.10
C ALA A 147 11.46 5.91 -15.63
N ASP A 148 12.68 6.17 -16.12
CA ASP A 148 13.03 5.95 -17.52
C ASP A 148 12.96 4.47 -17.92
N ARG A 149 13.39 3.54 -17.03
CA ARG A 149 13.25 2.10 -17.28
C ARG A 149 11.80 1.65 -17.35
N LEU A 150 10.96 2.14 -16.45
CA LEU A 150 9.52 1.84 -16.50
C LEU A 150 8.89 2.34 -17.81
N ALA A 151 9.26 3.53 -18.26
CA ALA A 151 8.76 4.13 -19.48
C ALA A 151 9.16 3.36 -20.76
N GLU A 152 10.22 2.53 -20.73
CA GLU A 152 10.58 1.65 -21.86
C GLU A 152 9.48 0.60 -22.17
N LEU A 153 8.63 0.28 -21.19
CA LEU A 153 7.50 -0.63 -21.39
C LEU A 153 6.24 0.05 -21.99
N TYR A 154 6.28 1.37 -22.18
CA TYR A 154 5.16 2.09 -22.76
C TYR A 154 5.00 1.80 -24.24
N ASN A 155 3.77 1.43 -24.64
CA ASN A 155 3.40 1.27 -26.06
C ASN A 155 2.50 2.43 -26.49
N PRO A 156 2.96 3.35 -27.35
CA PRO A 156 2.18 4.51 -27.77
C PRO A 156 0.96 4.15 -28.65
N ALA A 157 0.94 3.00 -29.32
CA ALA A 157 -0.22 2.55 -30.08
C ALA A 157 -1.38 2.14 -29.15
N VAL A 158 -1.05 1.54 -27.99
CA VAL A 158 -2.02 1.13 -26.98
C VAL A 158 -2.34 2.29 -26.02
N GLY A 159 -1.34 3.11 -25.72
CA GLY A 159 -1.44 4.18 -24.72
C GLY A 159 -1.22 3.69 -23.29
N THR A 160 -0.64 2.48 -23.09
CA THR A 160 -0.36 1.94 -21.75
C THR A 160 1.05 1.36 -21.65
N ILE A 161 1.50 1.20 -20.40
CA ILE A 161 2.72 0.46 -20.04
C ILE A 161 2.36 -1.03 -20.03
N LEU A 162 3.14 -1.84 -20.75
CA LEU A 162 3.01 -3.30 -20.73
C LEU A 162 3.30 -3.83 -19.33
N SER A 163 2.33 -4.55 -18.76
CA SER A 163 2.50 -5.02 -17.38
C SER A 163 3.47 -6.20 -17.30
N TRP A 164 3.22 -7.25 -18.05
CA TRP A 164 4.02 -8.47 -17.99
C TRP A 164 4.55 -8.85 -19.38
N PRO A 165 5.77 -8.42 -19.77
CA PRO A 165 6.36 -8.76 -21.06
C PRO A 165 6.43 -10.26 -21.33
N ARG A 166 6.73 -11.06 -20.30
CA ARG A 166 6.83 -12.53 -20.40
C ARG A 166 5.50 -13.22 -20.63
N GLU A 167 4.40 -12.58 -20.26
CA GLU A 167 3.04 -13.15 -20.37
C GLU A 167 2.31 -12.73 -21.66
N VAL A 168 2.94 -11.95 -22.53
CA VAL A 168 2.35 -11.55 -23.83
C VAL A 168 1.87 -12.76 -24.63
N PRO A 169 2.61 -13.90 -24.74
CA PRO A 169 2.12 -15.07 -25.45
C PRO A 169 0.90 -15.71 -24.76
N ALA A 170 0.84 -15.75 -23.45
CA ALA A 170 -0.26 -16.36 -22.69
C ALA A 170 -1.55 -15.52 -22.79
N PHE A 171 -1.45 -14.19 -22.72
CA PHE A 171 -2.60 -13.31 -22.92
C PHE A 171 -2.97 -13.10 -24.39
N GLY A 172 -2.05 -13.38 -25.33
CA GLY A 172 -2.25 -13.19 -26.75
C GLY A 172 -2.20 -11.73 -27.21
N GLY A 173 -1.58 -10.83 -26.43
CA GLY A 173 -1.47 -9.41 -26.75
C GLY A 173 -0.79 -8.59 -25.67
N HIS A 174 -0.72 -7.27 -25.89
CA HIS A 174 -0.26 -6.32 -24.89
C HIS A 174 -1.19 -6.36 -23.68
N ASN A 175 -0.68 -6.77 -22.53
CA ASN A 175 -1.45 -6.88 -21.30
C ASN A 175 -1.17 -5.72 -20.38
N THR A 176 -2.23 -5.17 -19.79
CA THR A 176 -2.16 -4.12 -18.76
C THR A 176 -3.02 -4.56 -17.59
N ILE A 177 -2.48 -4.50 -16.37
CA ILE A 177 -3.24 -4.82 -15.17
C ILE A 177 -3.55 -3.56 -14.35
N MET A 178 -4.57 -3.63 -13.52
CA MET A 178 -5.02 -2.49 -12.71
C MET A 178 -3.94 -2.00 -11.75
N ASP A 179 -3.13 -2.92 -11.23
CA ASP A 179 -2.00 -2.65 -10.32
C ASP A 179 -1.01 -1.63 -10.90
N ASN A 180 -0.89 -1.58 -12.23
CA ASN A 180 0.00 -0.65 -12.92
C ASN A 180 -0.33 0.83 -12.64
N MET A 181 -1.57 1.14 -12.23
CA MET A 181 -1.95 2.50 -11.82
C MET A 181 -1.10 3.04 -10.67
N ILE A 182 -0.63 2.18 -9.76
CA ILE A 182 0.21 2.60 -8.63
C ILE A 182 1.61 3.01 -9.10
N ASN A 183 2.14 2.35 -10.14
CA ASN A 183 3.47 2.63 -10.68
C ASN A 183 3.56 4.00 -11.39
N LEU A 184 2.42 4.59 -11.75
CA LEU A 184 2.37 5.92 -12.37
C LEU A 184 2.83 7.05 -11.42
N GLU A 185 2.74 6.84 -10.10
CA GLU A 185 3.19 7.82 -9.11
C GLU A 185 4.67 8.20 -9.32
N MET A 186 5.52 7.19 -9.57
CA MET A 186 6.94 7.41 -9.86
C MET A 186 7.13 8.24 -11.13
N LEU A 187 6.33 8.02 -12.19
CA LEU A 187 6.45 8.77 -13.43
C LEU A 187 6.01 10.23 -13.27
N PHE A 188 4.89 10.48 -12.59
CA PHE A 188 4.43 11.84 -12.27
C PHE A 188 5.46 12.58 -11.44
N TRP A 189 5.93 11.94 -10.37
CA TRP A 189 6.93 12.54 -9.49
C TRP A 189 8.22 12.84 -10.24
N ALA A 190 8.71 11.91 -11.05
CA ALA A 190 9.95 12.10 -11.82
C ALA A 190 9.84 13.29 -12.77
N ALA A 191 8.73 13.44 -13.48
CA ALA A 191 8.52 14.59 -14.38
C ALA A 191 8.54 15.95 -13.65
N GLU A 192 8.09 15.99 -12.40
CA GLU A 192 8.07 17.21 -11.57
C GLU A 192 9.41 17.47 -10.86
N ASN A 193 10.29 16.47 -10.77
CA ASN A 193 11.53 16.54 -10.02
C ASN A 193 12.81 16.46 -10.88
N GLY A 194 12.72 16.83 -12.16
CA GLY A 194 13.87 16.96 -13.06
C GLY A 194 14.08 15.80 -14.02
N GLY A 195 13.15 14.84 -14.06
CA GLY A 195 13.04 13.84 -15.13
C GLY A 195 12.51 14.47 -16.43
N ARG A 196 12.50 13.68 -17.51
CA ARG A 196 11.97 14.18 -18.78
C ARG A 196 10.44 14.38 -18.71
N PRO A 197 9.92 15.48 -19.30
CA PRO A 197 8.49 15.82 -19.20
C PRO A 197 7.54 14.76 -19.76
N GLU A 198 7.97 13.97 -20.75
CA GLU A 198 7.19 12.92 -21.41
C GLU A 198 6.74 11.82 -20.45
N LEU A 199 7.41 11.66 -19.29
CA LEU A 199 6.96 10.71 -18.26
C LEU A 199 5.57 11.05 -17.73
N ARG A 200 5.24 12.34 -17.63
CA ARG A 200 3.90 12.80 -17.27
C ARG A 200 2.86 12.43 -18.34
N ASP A 201 3.20 12.61 -19.62
CA ASP A 201 2.30 12.30 -20.74
C ASP A 201 2.05 10.80 -20.81
N ILE A 202 3.08 9.96 -20.57
CA ILE A 202 2.96 8.50 -20.48
C ILE A 202 2.00 8.11 -19.35
N ALA A 203 2.15 8.70 -18.16
CA ALA A 203 1.30 8.41 -17.01
C ALA A 203 -0.17 8.81 -17.29
N ILE A 204 -0.42 9.97 -17.90
CA ILE A 204 -1.75 10.43 -18.29
C ILE A 204 -2.36 9.50 -19.35
N ALA A 205 -1.63 9.16 -20.42
CA ALA A 205 -2.10 8.27 -21.46
C ALA A 205 -2.49 6.89 -20.89
N HIS A 206 -1.66 6.35 -19.98
CA HIS A 206 -1.95 5.10 -19.27
C HIS A 206 -3.24 5.20 -18.47
N ALA A 207 -3.38 6.25 -17.64
CA ALA A 207 -4.56 6.44 -16.79
C ALA A 207 -5.84 6.61 -17.62
N ASP A 208 -5.79 7.40 -18.71
CA ASP A 208 -6.93 7.63 -19.61
C ASP A 208 -7.35 6.34 -20.35
N THR A 209 -6.40 5.56 -20.84
CA THR A 209 -6.67 4.29 -21.51
C THR A 209 -7.23 3.25 -20.53
N THR A 210 -6.68 3.18 -19.34
CA THR A 210 -7.17 2.33 -18.25
C THR A 210 -8.59 2.72 -17.84
N MET A 211 -8.88 4.02 -17.67
CA MET A 211 -10.22 4.52 -17.36
C MET A 211 -11.24 4.12 -18.41
N LYS A 212 -10.85 4.10 -19.68
CA LYS A 212 -11.73 3.77 -20.80
C LYS A 212 -12.06 2.29 -20.92
N TYR A 213 -11.10 1.39 -20.63
CA TYR A 213 -11.23 0.00 -21.03
C TYR A 213 -11.21 -1.01 -19.86
N HIS A 214 -10.71 -0.64 -18.68
CA HIS A 214 -10.65 -1.57 -17.54
C HIS A 214 -11.92 -1.61 -16.69
N PHE A 215 -12.89 -0.74 -16.95
CA PHE A 215 -14.09 -0.66 -16.13
C PHE A 215 -15.32 -1.11 -16.86
N ARG A 216 -16.17 -1.84 -16.15
CA ARG A 216 -17.53 -2.19 -16.56
C ARG A 216 -18.46 -1.00 -16.33
N GLU A 217 -19.68 -1.07 -16.88
CA GLU A 217 -20.68 0.00 -16.74
C GLU A 217 -21.02 0.29 -15.28
N ASP A 218 -21.03 -0.73 -14.42
CA ASP A 218 -21.30 -0.62 -12.99
C ASP A 218 -20.16 0.02 -12.18
N GLY A 219 -18.98 0.22 -12.79
CA GLY A 219 -17.77 0.78 -12.16
C GLY A 219 -16.86 -0.24 -11.50
N SER A 220 -17.17 -1.53 -11.58
CA SER A 220 -16.21 -2.59 -11.22
C SER A 220 -15.14 -2.72 -12.30
N CYS A 221 -13.90 -3.10 -11.90
CA CYS A 221 -12.80 -3.21 -12.84
C CYS A 221 -12.50 -4.67 -13.24
N TYR A 222 -12.01 -4.85 -14.47
CA TYR A 222 -11.24 -6.02 -14.85
C TYR A 222 -9.87 -5.95 -14.17
N HIS A 223 -9.30 -7.10 -13.82
CA HIS A 223 -7.91 -7.15 -13.40
C HIS A 223 -6.97 -6.86 -14.57
N VAL A 224 -7.20 -7.51 -15.72
CA VAL A 224 -6.36 -7.43 -16.90
C VAL A 224 -7.17 -6.92 -18.10
N ALA A 225 -6.63 -5.96 -18.83
CA ALA A 225 -7.06 -5.58 -20.19
C ALA A 225 -6.00 -6.01 -21.20
N VAL A 226 -6.44 -6.61 -22.30
CA VAL A 226 -5.58 -7.10 -23.39
C VAL A 226 -5.86 -6.30 -24.65
N TYR A 227 -4.79 -5.88 -25.32
CA TYR A 227 -4.84 -5.04 -26.52
C TYR A 227 -4.00 -5.65 -27.65
N ASP A 228 -4.39 -5.35 -28.88
CA ASP A 228 -3.50 -5.53 -30.02
C ASP A 228 -2.33 -4.56 -29.92
N ALA A 229 -1.11 -5.06 -29.87
CA ALA A 229 0.08 -4.26 -29.65
C ALA A 229 0.44 -3.31 -30.82
N VAL A 230 -0.12 -3.55 -32.03
CA VAL A 230 0.16 -2.78 -33.24
C VAL A 230 -0.92 -1.72 -33.48
N THR A 231 -2.19 -2.11 -33.36
CA THR A 231 -3.32 -1.21 -33.62
C THR A 231 -3.78 -0.44 -32.40
N GLY A 232 -3.44 -0.91 -31.18
CA GLY A 232 -3.95 -0.39 -29.93
C GLY A 232 -5.40 -0.77 -29.60
N GLU A 233 -6.02 -1.65 -30.43
CA GLU A 233 -7.41 -2.05 -30.23
C GLU A 233 -7.57 -2.88 -28.96
N PHE A 234 -8.59 -2.53 -28.14
CA PHE A 234 -8.97 -3.32 -26.99
C PHE A 234 -9.59 -4.65 -27.43
N MET A 235 -8.99 -5.75 -27.01
CA MET A 235 -9.41 -7.08 -27.39
C MET A 235 -10.38 -7.70 -26.37
N ARG A 236 -10.05 -7.64 -25.09
CA ARG A 236 -10.88 -8.18 -23.98
C ARG A 236 -10.40 -7.73 -22.61
N GLY A 237 -11.33 -7.75 -21.65
CA GLY A 237 -11.03 -7.76 -20.22
C GLY A 237 -11.03 -9.19 -19.67
N CYS A 238 -10.15 -9.49 -18.72
CA CYS A 238 -10.09 -10.78 -18.04
C CYS A 238 -9.50 -10.65 -16.63
N THR A 239 -9.37 -11.76 -15.93
CA THR A 239 -8.69 -11.80 -14.64
C THR A 239 -7.46 -12.70 -14.66
N HIS A 240 -6.55 -12.50 -13.70
CA HIS A 240 -5.44 -13.40 -13.39
C HIS A 240 -5.50 -13.82 -11.92
N GLN A 241 -5.85 -12.90 -11.03
CA GLN A 241 -5.91 -13.13 -9.59
C GLN A 241 -7.34 -13.13 -9.03
N GLY A 242 -8.35 -12.66 -9.75
CA GLY A 242 -9.76 -12.69 -9.36
C GLY A 242 -10.40 -14.06 -9.58
N TYR A 243 -11.65 -14.20 -9.15
CA TYR A 243 -12.43 -15.44 -9.22
C TYR A 243 -12.79 -15.82 -10.65
N ALA A 244 -13.27 -14.85 -11.44
CA ALA A 244 -13.64 -15.02 -12.86
C ALA A 244 -13.48 -13.69 -13.60
N ASP A 245 -13.53 -13.72 -14.95
CA ASP A 245 -13.31 -12.53 -15.79
C ASP A 245 -14.35 -11.42 -15.58
N ASP A 246 -15.55 -11.78 -15.13
CA ASP A 246 -16.67 -10.87 -14.89
C ASP A 246 -16.85 -10.48 -13.42
N THR A 247 -15.97 -10.94 -12.52
CA THR A 247 -16.03 -10.64 -11.09
C THR A 247 -15.18 -9.41 -10.70
N MET A 248 -15.39 -8.91 -9.49
CA MET A 248 -14.65 -7.81 -8.92
C MET A 248 -13.63 -8.30 -7.90
N TRP A 249 -12.39 -8.50 -8.34
CA TRP A 249 -11.27 -8.81 -7.46
C TRP A 249 -10.99 -7.63 -6.51
N ALA A 250 -11.04 -7.88 -5.21
CA ALA A 250 -11.02 -6.81 -4.22
C ALA A 250 -9.77 -5.93 -4.29
N ARG A 251 -8.58 -6.53 -4.41
CA ARG A 251 -7.33 -5.77 -4.47
C ARG A 251 -7.18 -5.02 -5.80
N GLY A 252 -7.68 -5.55 -6.92
CA GLY A 252 -7.71 -4.82 -8.20
C GLY A 252 -8.54 -3.54 -8.11
N GLN A 253 -9.74 -3.64 -7.52
CA GLN A 253 -10.58 -2.46 -7.28
C GLN A 253 -9.90 -1.47 -6.31
N SER A 254 -9.17 -1.97 -5.30
CA SER A 254 -8.41 -1.14 -4.37
C SER A 254 -7.31 -0.34 -5.06
N TRP A 255 -6.59 -0.98 -6.01
CA TRP A 255 -5.57 -0.30 -6.82
C TRP A 255 -6.17 0.80 -7.68
N ALA A 256 -7.37 0.57 -8.24
CA ALA A 256 -8.09 1.61 -8.98
C ALA A 256 -8.40 2.83 -8.12
N ILE A 257 -8.94 2.63 -6.91
CA ILE A 257 -9.27 3.72 -5.98
C ILE A 257 -8.01 4.53 -5.65
N TYR A 258 -6.94 3.85 -5.23
CA TYR A 258 -5.68 4.51 -4.87
C TYR A 258 -5.07 5.22 -6.08
N GLY A 259 -4.98 4.53 -7.23
CA GLY A 259 -4.35 5.04 -8.44
C GLY A 259 -5.05 6.28 -9.00
N TYR A 260 -6.39 6.31 -9.10
CA TYR A 260 -7.09 7.49 -9.59
C TYR A 260 -7.11 8.65 -8.59
N THR A 261 -7.11 8.38 -7.29
CA THR A 261 -6.90 9.42 -6.26
C THR A 261 -5.52 10.05 -6.43
N MET A 262 -4.49 9.24 -6.65
CA MET A 262 -3.12 9.68 -6.93
C MET A 262 -3.03 10.46 -8.25
N CYS A 263 -3.67 9.99 -9.33
CA CYS A 263 -3.70 10.73 -10.59
C CYS A 263 -4.31 12.13 -10.42
N TYR A 264 -5.39 12.25 -9.64
CA TYR A 264 -5.95 13.56 -9.32
C TYR A 264 -4.98 14.43 -8.50
N ARG A 265 -4.23 13.85 -7.56
CA ARG A 265 -3.20 14.58 -6.79
C ARG A 265 -2.23 15.32 -7.69
N PHE A 266 -1.72 14.64 -8.72
CA PHE A 266 -0.71 15.19 -9.64
C PHE A 266 -1.29 16.04 -10.76
N THR A 267 -2.48 15.73 -11.27
CA THR A 267 -3.00 16.40 -12.47
C THR A 267 -4.00 17.49 -12.18
N LYS A 268 -4.73 17.38 -11.08
CA LYS A 268 -5.95 18.18 -10.76
C LYS A 268 -7.04 18.08 -11.83
N ASP A 269 -6.98 17.04 -12.68
CA ASP A 269 -8.03 16.78 -13.67
C ASP A 269 -9.29 16.21 -12.97
N PRO A 270 -10.43 16.92 -13.01
CA PRO A 270 -11.63 16.49 -12.32
C PRO A 270 -12.18 15.14 -12.78
N ARG A 271 -11.84 14.70 -13.99
CA ARG A 271 -12.23 13.37 -14.50
C ARG A 271 -11.70 12.25 -13.60
N TYR A 272 -10.46 12.38 -13.13
CA TYR A 272 -9.86 11.37 -12.22
C TYR A 272 -10.49 11.38 -10.84
N LEU A 273 -10.85 12.55 -10.31
CA LEU A 273 -11.57 12.65 -9.04
C LEU A 273 -12.97 12.01 -9.13
N GLU A 274 -13.71 12.35 -10.19
CA GLU A 274 -15.04 11.78 -10.43
C GLU A 274 -14.96 10.25 -10.57
N HIS A 275 -13.97 9.78 -11.32
CA HIS A 275 -13.76 8.34 -11.49
C HIS A 275 -13.33 7.66 -10.18
N ALA A 276 -12.42 8.23 -9.41
CA ALA A 276 -12.04 7.73 -8.09
C ALA A 276 -13.26 7.60 -7.16
N CYS A 277 -14.13 8.61 -7.14
CA CYS A 277 -15.38 8.54 -6.39
C CYS A 277 -16.29 7.41 -6.87
N LYS A 278 -16.48 7.25 -8.18
CA LYS A 278 -17.33 6.20 -8.77
C LYS A 278 -16.85 4.80 -8.35
N VAL A 279 -15.56 4.52 -8.52
CA VAL A 279 -15.01 3.20 -8.19
C VAL A 279 -14.99 2.93 -6.69
N THR A 280 -14.84 3.98 -5.87
CA THR A 280 -14.95 3.93 -4.41
C THR A 280 -16.37 3.56 -3.98
N ASP A 281 -17.39 4.24 -4.52
CA ASP A 281 -18.79 3.98 -4.16
C ASP A 281 -19.20 2.52 -4.45
N VAL A 282 -18.68 1.94 -5.54
CA VAL A 282 -18.90 0.52 -5.88
C VAL A 282 -18.25 -0.41 -4.86
N TYR A 283 -17.00 -0.13 -4.49
CA TYR A 283 -16.29 -0.94 -3.50
C TYR A 283 -16.96 -0.90 -2.12
N LEU A 284 -17.28 0.30 -1.61
CA LEU A 284 -17.90 0.48 -0.30
C LEU A 284 -19.27 -0.21 -0.21
N LYS A 285 -20.07 -0.15 -1.29
CA LYS A 285 -21.37 -0.82 -1.36
C LYS A 285 -21.28 -2.34 -1.23
N GLY A 286 -20.16 -2.93 -1.67
CA GLY A 286 -19.94 -4.38 -1.63
C GLY A 286 -19.34 -4.89 -0.32
N LEU A 287 -18.92 -4.00 0.59
CA LEU A 287 -18.25 -4.41 1.82
C LEU A 287 -19.18 -5.15 2.79
N PRO A 288 -18.67 -6.16 3.50
CA PRO A 288 -19.35 -6.75 4.64
C PRO A 288 -19.32 -5.83 5.87
N GLU A 289 -20.04 -6.19 6.92
CA GLU A 289 -20.21 -5.39 8.14
C GLU A 289 -18.90 -5.03 8.83
N ASP A 290 -17.89 -5.92 8.75
CA ASP A 290 -16.57 -5.70 9.33
C ASP A 290 -15.64 -4.80 8.50
N MET A 291 -16.13 -4.21 7.41
CA MET A 291 -15.38 -3.28 6.53
C MET A 291 -14.12 -3.86 5.88
N VAL A 292 -13.89 -5.17 5.96
CA VAL A 292 -12.77 -5.87 5.30
C VAL A 292 -13.34 -6.77 4.20
N PRO A 293 -12.97 -6.57 2.92
CA PRO A 293 -13.57 -7.33 1.82
C PRO A 293 -13.18 -8.80 1.86
N TYR A 294 -13.98 -9.63 1.22
CA TYR A 294 -13.54 -10.91 0.74
C TYR A 294 -12.54 -10.70 -0.42
N TRP A 295 -11.67 -11.67 -0.69
CA TRP A 295 -10.64 -11.55 -1.72
C TRP A 295 -11.20 -11.23 -3.12
N ASP A 296 -12.45 -11.66 -3.39
CA ASP A 296 -13.26 -11.30 -4.55
C ASP A 296 -14.70 -11.09 -4.09
N PHE A 297 -15.35 -10.03 -4.51
CA PHE A 297 -16.69 -9.66 -4.07
C PHE A 297 -17.78 -10.62 -4.57
N ASN A 298 -17.45 -11.45 -5.54
CA ASN A 298 -18.36 -12.39 -6.18
C ASN A 298 -17.99 -13.86 -5.92
N ASP A 299 -17.08 -14.14 -4.96
CA ASP A 299 -16.78 -15.53 -4.59
C ASP A 299 -18.03 -16.23 -4.08
N PRO A 300 -18.46 -17.35 -4.72
CA PRO A 300 -19.67 -18.07 -4.32
C PRO A 300 -19.59 -18.69 -2.92
N MET A 301 -18.41 -18.72 -2.31
CA MET A 301 -18.21 -19.21 -0.94
C MET A 301 -18.48 -18.15 0.13
N ILE A 302 -18.84 -16.93 -0.23
CA ILE A 302 -19.23 -15.91 0.75
C ILE A 302 -20.43 -16.40 1.56
N PRO A 303 -20.42 -16.32 2.90
CA PRO A 303 -19.45 -15.61 3.77
C PRO A 303 -18.25 -16.47 4.26
N GLN A 304 -18.02 -17.66 3.75
CA GLN A 304 -16.90 -18.54 4.13
C GLN A 304 -15.64 -18.33 3.26
N ALA A 305 -15.69 -17.45 2.28
CA ALA A 305 -14.55 -17.08 1.46
C ALA A 305 -13.46 -16.40 2.29
N SER A 306 -12.17 -16.50 1.87
CA SER A 306 -11.06 -15.81 2.53
C SER A 306 -11.21 -14.29 2.41
N LYS A 307 -10.76 -13.58 3.43
CA LYS A 307 -10.68 -12.12 3.45
C LYS A 307 -9.41 -11.63 2.73
N ASP A 308 -9.40 -10.34 2.41
CA ASP A 308 -8.17 -9.66 1.97
C ASP A 308 -7.96 -8.36 2.78
N ALA A 309 -7.27 -8.49 3.91
CA ALA A 309 -6.91 -7.34 4.76
C ALA A 309 -6.02 -6.33 4.02
N SER A 310 -5.22 -6.79 3.03
CA SER A 310 -4.40 -5.89 2.22
C SER A 310 -5.24 -4.94 1.37
N ALA A 311 -6.34 -5.42 0.80
CA ALA A 311 -7.25 -4.59 0.03
C ALA A 311 -7.90 -3.51 0.90
N ALA A 312 -8.30 -3.85 2.13
CA ALA A 312 -8.84 -2.87 3.09
C ALA A 312 -7.79 -1.82 3.47
N ALA A 313 -6.54 -2.22 3.72
CA ALA A 313 -5.47 -1.29 4.08
C ALA A 313 -5.17 -0.29 2.94
N VAL A 314 -5.10 -0.76 1.68
CA VAL A 314 -4.93 0.09 0.49
C VAL A 314 -6.07 1.10 0.37
N VAL A 315 -7.32 0.63 0.51
CA VAL A 315 -8.49 1.52 0.39
C VAL A 315 -8.56 2.51 1.53
N ALA A 316 -8.28 2.10 2.77
CA ALA A 316 -8.23 3.03 3.90
C ALA A 316 -7.23 4.17 3.66
N SER A 317 -6.03 3.84 3.17
CA SER A 317 -5.01 4.85 2.81
C SER A 317 -5.49 5.79 1.70
N ALA A 318 -6.12 5.24 0.65
CA ALA A 318 -6.66 6.02 -0.47
C ALA A 318 -7.81 6.94 -0.03
N LEU A 319 -8.73 6.43 0.81
CA LEU A 319 -9.90 7.20 1.26
C LEU A 319 -9.52 8.39 2.16
N ILE A 320 -8.48 8.26 2.99
CA ILE A 320 -7.97 9.38 3.78
C ILE A 320 -7.53 10.53 2.86
N GLU A 321 -6.84 10.22 1.79
CA GLU A 321 -6.42 11.21 0.80
C GLU A 321 -7.62 11.74 -0.01
N LEU A 322 -8.46 10.85 -0.53
CA LEU A 322 -9.63 11.19 -1.35
C LEU A 322 -10.60 12.09 -0.60
N SER A 323 -10.79 11.87 0.71
CA SER A 323 -11.65 12.67 1.56
C SER A 323 -11.26 14.15 1.60
N GLY A 324 -9.96 14.44 1.46
CA GLY A 324 -9.45 15.83 1.39
C GLY A 324 -9.73 16.53 0.05
N TYR A 325 -10.13 15.79 -0.97
CA TYR A 325 -10.45 16.34 -2.30
C TYR A 325 -11.96 16.47 -2.56
N VAL A 326 -12.79 15.80 -1.76
CA VAL A 326 -14.25 15.76 -1.94
C VAL A 326 -14.90 16.56 -0.84
N GLU A 327 -15.68 17.59 -1.24
CA GLU A 327 -16.33 18.49 -0.30
C GLU A 327 -17.61 17.89 0.32
N GLY A 328 -18.01 18.43 1.46
CA GLY A 328 -19.28 18.15 2.14
C GLY A 328 -19.38 16.74 2.73
N ASP A 329 -20.63 16.26 2.85
CA ASP A 329 -20.94 14.99 3.53
C ASP A 329 -20.27 13.78 2.87
N LYS A 330 -20.04 13.83 1.56
CA LYS A 330 -19.42 12.72 0.84
C LYS A 330 -17.94 12.53 1.24
N GLY A 331 -17.16 13.62 1.30
CA GLY A 331 -15.78 13.55 1.77
C GLY A 331 -15.68 13.15 3.23
N ALA A 332 -16.55 13.71 4.09
CA ALA A 332 -16.65 13.30 5.49
C ALA A 332 -17.01 11.81 5.63
N GLY A 333 -17.88 11.28 4.76
CA GLY A 333 -18.24 9.87 4.69
C GLY A 333 -17.04 8.99 4.36
N TYR A 334 -16.27 9.32 3.32
CA TYR A 334 -15.05 8.57 2.97
C TYR A 334 -14.02 8.54 4.11
N LEU A 335 -13.85 9.65 4.83
CA LEU A 335 -12.97 9.66 6.00
C LEU A 335 -13.51 8.78 7.15
N ALA A 336 -14.82 8.76 7.35
CA ALA A 336 -15.46 7.90 8.35
C ALA A 336 -15.29 6.41 7.98
N ASP A 337 -15.47 6.04 6.71
CA ASP A 337 -15.26 4.68 6.21
C ASP A 337 -13.79 4.23 6.35
N ALA A 338 -12.83 5.11 6.03
CA ALA A 338 -11.40 4.83 6.25
C ALA A 338 -11.10 4.55 7.72
N LYS A 339 -11.64 5.36 8.63
CA LYS A 339 -11.49 5.15 10.08
C LYS A 339 -12.11 3.84 10.53
N ALA A 340 -13.29 3.49 10.03
CA ALA A 340 -13.96 2.23 10.34
C ALA A 340 -13.14 1.02 9.85
N MET A 341 -12.58 1.08 8.62
CA MET A 341 -11.67 0.05 8.11
C MET A 341 -10.43 -0.10 8.99
N LEU A 342 -9.75 1.00 9.34
CA LEU A 342 -8.56 0.96 10.18
C LEU A 342 -8.88 0.43 11.59
N GLN A 343 -10.03 0.82 12.17
CA GLN A 343 -10.46 0.30 13.47
C GLN A 343 -10.72 -1.21 13.39
N SER A 344 -11.39 -1.68 12.34
CA SER A 344 -11.65 -3.11 12.16
C SER A 344 -10.36 -3.91 11.95
N LEU A 345 -9.45 -3.41 11.11
CA LEU A 345 -8.12 -4.02 10.93
C LEU A 345 -7.37 -4.11 12.25
N HIS A 346 -7.39 -3.05 13.06
CA HIS A 346 -6.73 -3.01 14.36
C HIS A 346 -7.34 -3.99 15.37
N ASP A 347 -8.66 -4.04 15.48
CA ASP A 347 -9.33 -4.83 16.51
C ASP A 347 -9.33 -6.33 16.19
N ASN A 348 -9.57 -6.67 14.91
CA ASN A 348 -9.91 -8.02 14.48
C ASN A 348 -8.83 -8.73 13.66
N TYR A 349 -7.91 -7.98 13.04
CA TYR A 349 -6.95 -8.51 12.06
C TYR A 349 -5.49 -8.39 12.47
N ARG A 350 -5.17 -7.80 13.62
CA ARG A 350 -3.77 -7.72 14.11
C ARG A 350 -3.21 -9.10 14.41
N SER A 351 -1.95 -9.31 14.01
CA SER A 351 -1.20 -10.53 14.32
C SER A 351 -0.87 -10.68 15.80
N LYS A 352 -0.72 -9.57 16.52
CA LYS A 352 -0.36 -9.53 17.95
C LYS A 352 0.89 -10.36 18.22
N ASP A 353 0.78 -11.36 19.12
CA ASP A 353 1.89 -12.22 19.51
C ASP A 353 2.08 -13.43 18.59
N LEU A 354 1.15 -13.67 17.64
CA LEU A 354 1.19 -14.85 16.77
C LEU A 354 2.41 -14.83 15.84
N ASN A 355 2.68 -13.69 15.22
CA ASN A 355 3.82 -13.51 14.33
C ASN A 355 4.22 -12.02 14.26
N PRO A 356 5.35 -11.65 13.63
CA PRO A 356 5.84 -10.26 13.59
C PRO A 356 5.25 -9.38 12.49
N SER A 357 4.27 -9.84 11.70
CA SER A 357 3.54 -8.95 10.78
C SER A 357 2.59 -8.01 11.52
N PHE A 358 2.03 -7.04 10.84
CA PHE A 358 0.99 -6.20 11.43
C PHE A 358 -0.38 -6.86 11.33
N LEU A 359 -0.71 -7.39 10.15
CA LEU A 359 -2.04 -7.90 9.84
C LEU A 359 -2.03 -9.38 9.42
N LEU A 360 -3.11 -10.06 9.77
CA LEU A 360 -3.48 -11.40 9.32
C LEU A 360 -4.49 -11.31 8.16
N HIS A 361 -4.83 -12.47 7.59
CA HIS A 361 -5.99 -12.67 6.72
C HIS A 361 -5.97 -11.88 5.41
N SER A 362 -4.82 -11.83 4.74
CA SER A 362 -4.71 -11.35 3.35
C SER A 362 -4.72 -12.51 2.37
N THR A 363 -5.15 -12.25 1.13
CA THR A 363 -5.15 -13.23 0.06
C THR A 363 -4.36 -12.72 -1.15
N GLY A 364 -3.19 -13.33 -1.42
CA GLY A 364 -2.30 -12.97 -2.52
C GLY A 364 -2.83 -13.41 -3.87
N HIS A 365 -2.83 -14.73 -4.13
CA HIS A 365 -3.22 -15.29 -5.43
C HIS A 365 -4.02 -16.59 -5.28
N ARG A 366 -5.33 -16.47 -5.01
CA ARG A 366 -6.20 -17.62 -4.75
C ARG A 366 -6.32 -18.60 -5.94
N PRO A 367 -6.47 -18.14 -7.22
CA PRO A 367 -6.52 -19.06 -8.35
C PRO A 367 -5.26 -19.93 -8.49
N ALA A 368 -4.08 -19.42 -8.11
CA ALA A 368 -2.84 -20.19 -8.07
C ALA A 368 -2.68 -21.04 -6.80
N GLY A 369 -3.64 -21.00 -5.87
CA GLY A 369 -3.55 -21.71 -4.58
C GLY A 369 -2.46 -21.18 -3.67
N SER A 370 -2.00 -19.94 -3.85
CA SER A 370 -0.90 -19.35 -3.09
C SER A 370 -1.35 -18.16 -2.25
N GLU A 371 -0.73 -17.99 -1.08
CA GLU A 371 -0.95 -16.88 -0.15
C GLU A 371 -2.43 -16.69 0.20
N ILE A 372 -3.15 -17.77 0.53
CA ILE A 372 -4.56 -17.73 0.96
C ILE A 372 -4.60 -17.64 2.47
N ASP A 373 -5.20 -16.58 3.00
CA ASP A 373 -5.30 -16.32 4.45
C ASP A 373 -3.94 -16.10 5.15
N TYR A 374 -3.00 -15.45 4.47
CA TYR A 374 -1.64 -15.17 4.94
C TYR A 374 -1.53 -13.78 5.58
N SER A 375 -0.48 -13.57 6.39
CA SER A 375 0.08 -12.25 6.62
C SER A 375 0.97 -11.89 5.43
N ILE A 376 0.81 -10.70 4.84
CA ILE A 376 1.53 -10.32 3.62
C ILE A 376 2.11 -8.92 3.77
N ILE A 377 3.37 -8.73 3.36
CA ILE A 377 4.14 -7.50 3.60
C ILE A 377 3.47 -6.22 3.08
N TYR A 378 2.76 -6.26 1.96
CA TYR A 378 2.10 -5.08 1.42
C TYR A 378 0.83 -4.70 2.19
N ALA A 379 0.18 -5.62 2.92
CA ALA A 379 -0.87 -5.28 3.85
C ALA A 379 -0.34 -4.39 4.98
N ASP A 380 0.81 -4.75 5.52
CA ASP A 380 1.50 -4.02 6.58
C ASP A 380 1.94 -2.63 6.10
N TYR A 381 2.49 -2.54 4.89
CA TYR A 381 2.91 -1.28 4.30
C TYR A 381 1.76 -0.27 4.19
N TYR A 382 0.63 -0.68 3.60
CA TYR A 382 -0.50 0.25 3.42
C TYR A 382 -1.23 0.53 4.73
N TYR A 383 -1.16 -0.38 5.70
CA TYR A 383 -1.73 -0.14 7.04
C TYR A 383 -0.98 0.97 7.78
N ILE A 384 0.35 0.90 7.88
CA ILE A 384 1.14 1.96 8.53
C ILE A 384 1.08 3.28 7.74
N GLU A 385 1.05 3.23 6.41
CA GLU A 385 0.84 4.42 5.57
C GLU A 385 -0.48 5.12 5.91
N ALA A 386 -1.58 4.36 5.98
CA ALA A 386 -2.90 4.88 6.30
C ALA A 386 -2.95 5.51 7.71
N LEU A 387 -2.33 4.86 8.69
CA LEU A 387 -2.24 5.39 10.05
C LEU A 387 -1.45 6.72 10.11
N LEU A 388 -0.33 6.80 9.41
CA LEU A 388 0.45 8.04 9.31
C LEU A 388 -0.31 9.15 8.57
N ARG A 389 -1.02 8.81 7.50
CA ARG A 389 -1.90 9.77 6.80
C ARG A 389 -3.00 10.29 7.74
N LEU A 390 -3.65 9.40 8.49
CA LEU A 390 -4.69 9.77 9.44
C LEU A 390 -4.15 10.64 10.59
N GLY A 391 -2.95 10.34 11.09
CA GLY A 391 -2.31 11.11 12.16
C GLY A 391 -1.90 12.54 11.77
N ARG A 392 -1.90 12.87 10.47
CA ARG A 392 -1.58 14.21 9.96
C ARG A 392 -2.81 15.10 9.76
N LEU A 393 -4.03 14.56 9.90
CA LEU A 393 -5.29 15.31 9.84
C LEU A 393 -5.63 15.96 11.18
#